data_fbc91a353a976c450c9d51557db47aea
#
_entry.id   fbc91a353a976c450c9d51557db47aea
#
_cell.length_a   1.000
_cell.length_b   1.000
_cell.length_c   1.000
_cell.angle_alpha   90.00
_cell.angle_beta   90.00
_cell.angle_gamma   90.00
#
_symmetry.space_group_name_H-M   'P 1'
#
loop_
_entity.id
_entity.type
_entity.pdbx_description
1 polymer ?
#
loop_
_entity_poly.entity_id
_entity_poly.type
_entity_poly.pdbx_seq_one_letter_code
_entity_poly.pdbx_strand_id
1 'polypeptide(L)'
;MGSRGRRLPGLGPSRRGRHSAHVGAVAAELRRRGAGAGRLRLRQLEAASVISVQAGLAAALAWRIGHDVLGNPAPVFAPSAAVGTIVAALGQRAHRTIELLLGVGLGIATTDFLLTVLGTGFWQTGLVVGGAILTTLVLFGRSGAAVGQAGGTAVLLATLAPAQKDLEWPRIVEATVGGVVGLLVVALLLPLNPMRILDRDAAPVFAGLAHELREVAASLTHHDRERAVRALTALRSMGPDLERLHQALSGAEEVVSLAPARWLRRRDVERFGQATRLLERIIEHSRGVARRSAMALQYQERVPPELATSVGRLADAVELLRVEHRAGRPTEKTRRAVCDAVHAAGRARRLGVDEFGEAVITQLRTAASDLLRATGCDATAANDEVRQAAQRGAESVRAGNKPR
;
A
#
# COMPACT_ATOMS: atom_id res chain seq x y z
N MET A 1 -42.18 32.85 -67.08
CA MET A 1 -40.86 32.32 -67.41
C MET A 1 -40.03 32.36 -66.15
N GLY A 2 -39.84 31.22 -65.55
CA GLY A 2 -39.32 31.09 -64.19
C GLY A 2 -37.79 30.90 -64.12
N SER A 3 -37.13 31.56 -63.22
CA SER A 3 -35.74 31.27 -62.84
C SER A 3 -35.68 30.61 -61.48
N ARG A 4 -35.25 29.30 -61.50
CA ARG A 4 -35.04 28.53 -60.28
C ARG A 4 -33.72 28.92 -59.63
N GLY A 5 -33.78 29.58 -58.46
CA GLY A 5 -32.62 29.78 -57.58
C GLY A 5 -32.15 28.45 -56.91
N ARG A 6 -30.93 28.00 -57.24
CA ARG A 6 -30.25 26.94 -56.55
C ARG A 6 -29.74 27.45 -55.19
N ARG A 7 -30.24 26.88 -54.11
CA ARG A 7 -29.62 27.06 -52.75
C ARG A 7 -28.39 26.14 -52.66
N LEU A 8 -27.25 26.73 -52.35
CA LEU A 8 -26.00 26.04 -52.02
C LEU A 8 -26.10 25.46 -50.60
N PRO A 9 -25.59 24.25 -50.33
CA PRO A 9 -25.59 23.65 -48.99
C PRO A 9 -24.55 24.33 -48.09
N GLY A 10 -24.97 24.61 -46.82
CA GLY A 10 -24.22 25.29 -45.82
C GLY A 10 -22.88 24.60 -45.49
N LEU A 11 -21.84 25.43 -45.36
CA LEU A 11 -20.51 25.07 -44.88
C LEU A 11 -20.63 24.67 -43.40
N GLY A 12 -20.36 23.38 -43.13
CA GLY A 12 -20.23 22.89 -41.75
C GLY A 12 -19.06 23.51 -40.99
N PRO A 13 -19.05 23.47 -39.68
CA PRO A 13 -18.07 24.18 -38.84
C PRO A 13 -16.64 23.77 -39.17
N SER A 14 -15.81 24.79 -39.39
CA SER A 14 -14.43 24.67 -39.88
C SER A 14 -13.54 23.73 -39.05
N ARG A 15 -12.77 22.91 -39.73
CA ARG A 15 -11.75 22.00 -39.16
C ARG A 15 -10.75 22.67 -38.21
N ARG A 16 -10.61 24.02 -38.26
CA ARG A 16 -9.73 24.83 -37.39
C ARG A 16 -10.15 24.84 -35.93
N GLY A 17 -11.48 24.84 -35.62
CA GLY A 17 -11.96 24.85 -34.24
C GLY A 17 -11.75 23.54 -33.47
N ARG A 18 -11.66 22.41 -34.15
CA ARG A 18 -11.39 21.10 -33.52
C ARG A 18 -9.93 20.89 -33.18
N HIS A 19 -9.01 21.46 -33.95
CA HIS A 19 -7.56 21.36 -33.67
C HIS A 19 -7.15 22.20 -32.46
N SER A 20 -7.70 23.40 -32.31
CA SER A 20 -7.39 24.28 -31.16
C SER A 20 -7.94 23.72 -29.84
N ALA A 21 -9.10 23.11 -29.84
CA ALA A 21 -9.67 22.45 -28.64
C ALA A 21 -8.86 21.21 -28.22
N HIS A 22 -8.34 20.44 -29.18
CA HIS A 22 -7.48 19.26 -28.89
C HIS A 22 -6.12 19.69 -28.33
N VAL A 23 -5.48 20.72 -28.87
CA VAL A 23 -4.22 21.25 -28.37
C VAL A 23 -4.38 21.84 -26.97
N GLY A 24 -5.49 22.53 -26.71
CA GLY A 24 -5.82 23.05 -25.37
C GLY A 24 -6.03 21.96 -24.33
N ALA A 25 -6.72 20.87 -24.70
CA ALA A 25 -6.96 19.72 -23.82
C ALA A 25 -5.64 18.96 -23.49
N VAL A 26 -4.78 18.75 -24.49
CA VAL A 26 -3.47 18.13 -24.29
C VAL A 26 -2.56 19.00 -23.42
N ALA A 27 -2.55 20.32 -23.63
CA ALA A 27 -1.78 21.25 -22.82
C ALA A 27 -2.27 21.33 -21.37
N ALA A 28 -3.60 21.26 -21.13
CA ALA A 28 -4.19 21.20 -19.80
C ALA A 28 -3.86 19.88 -19.09
N GLU A 29 -3.87 18.76 -19.81
CA GLU A 29 -3.50 17.44 -19.27
C GLU A 29 -2.01 17.37 -18.93
N LEU A 30 -1.13 17.92 -19.78
CA LEU A 30 0.31 18.01 -19.48
C LEU A 30 0.60 18.92 -18.29
N ARG A 31 -0.12 20.03 -18.12
CA ARG A 31 -0.04 20.89 -16.93
C ARG A 31 -0.52 20.19 -15.66
N ARG A 32 -1.61 19.42 -15.73
CA ARG A 32 -2.11 18.62 -14.60
C ARG A 32 -1.12 17.52 -14.20
N ARG A 33 -0.52 16.84 -15.17
CA ARG A 33 0.54 15.84 -14.93
C ARG A 33 1.81 16.47 -14.37
N GLY A 34 2.22 17.64 -14.86
CA GLY A 34 3.36 18.40 -14.35
C GLY A 34 3.15 18.92 -12.91
N ALA A 35 1.96 19.43 -12.59
CA ALA A 35 1.62 19.87 -11.24
C ALA A 35 1.50 18.69 -10.24
N GLY A 36 1.07 17.51 -10.71
CA GLY A 36 1.07 16.28 -9.92
C GLY A 36 2.49 15.78 -9.63
N ALA A 37 3.38 15.79 -10.64
CA ALA A 37 4.78 15.41 -10.51
C ALA A 37 5.57 16.36 -9.60
N GLY A 38 5.29 17.66 -9.63
CA GLY A 38 5.89 18.66 -8.74
C GLY A 38 5.53 18.44 -7.27
N ARG A 39 4.26 18.17 -6.97
CA ARG A 39 3.81 17.86 -5.61
C ARG A 39 4.35 16.52 -5.09
N LEU A 40 4.50 15.53 -5.95
CA LEU A 40 5.14 14.27 -5.61
C LEU A 40 6.63 14.47 -5.29
N ARG A 41 7.35 15.27 -6.07
CA ARG A 41 8.76 15.61 -5.80
C ARG A 41 8.95 16.40 -4.52
N LEU A 42 8.09 17.38 -4.22
CA LEU A 42 8.14 18.11 -2.96
C LEU A 42 7.92 17.20 -1.74
N ARG A 43 6.96 16.28 -1.80
CA ARG A 43 6.73 15.30 -0.74
C ARG A 43 7.89 14.29 -0.60
N GLN A 44 8.52 13.92 -1.70
CA GLN A 44 9.73 13.09 -1.66
C GLN A 44 10.90 13.85 -1.03
N LEU A 45 11.05 15.15 -1.31
CA LEU A 45 12.05 16.00 -0.68
C LEU A 45 11.81 16.18 0.83
N GLU A 46 10.55 16.37 1.26
CA GLU A 46 10.22 16.43 2.69
C GLU A 46 10.57 15.12 3.42
N ALA A 47 10.21 13.98 2.85
CA ALA A 47 10.56 12.68 3.42
C ALA A 47 12.08 12.47 3.43
N ALA A 48 12.76 12.78 2.34
CA ALA A 48 14.20 12.67 2.22
C ALA A 48 14.93 13.60 3.22
N SER A 49 14.45 14.82 3.44
CA SER A 49 15.06 15.76 4.39
C SER A 49 14.97 15.27 5.83
N VAL A 50 13.82 14.73 6.23
CA VAL A 50 13.66 14.14 7.58
C VAL A 50 14.64 13.00 7.80
N ILE A 51 14.77 12.11 6.83
CA ILE A 51 15.68 10.98 6.87
C ILE A 51 17.14 11.43 6.93
N SER A 52 17.50 12.43 6.12
CA SER A 52 18.87 13.00 6.09
C SER A 52 19.25 13.63 7.43
N VAL A 53 18.31 14.34 8.05
CA VAL A 53 18.52 14.94 9.39
C VAL A 53 18.67 13.83 10.45
N GLN A 54 17.87 12.79 10.39
CA GLN A 54 17.96 11.65 11.32
C GLN A 54 19.28 10.91 11.16
N ALA A 55 19.72 10.65 9.92
CA ALA A 55 20.99 10.01 9.65
C ALA A 55 22.18 10.86 10.12
N GLY A 56 22.12 12.16 9.90
CA GLY A 56 23.13 13.10 10.39
C GLY A 56 23.20 13.14 11.93
N LEU A 57 22.04 13.18 12.59
CA LEU A 57 21.97 13.17 14.05
C LEU A 57 22.47 11.85 14.64
N ALA A 58 22.08 10.72 14.06
CA ALA A 58 22.56 9.41 14.50
C ALA A 58 24.08 9.27 14.33
N ALA A 59 24.62 9.74 13.18
CA ALA A 59 26.05 9.74 12.94
C ALA A 59 26.79 10.61 13.96
N ALA A 60 26.29 11.80 14.27
CA ALA A 60 26.90 12.71 15.25
C ALA A 60 26.86 12.12 16.67
N LEU A 61 25.73 11.53 17.08
CA LEU A 61 25.62 10.87 18.39
C LEU A 61 26.52 9.64 18.48
N ALA A 62 26.55 8.80 17.44
CA ALA A 62 27.41 7.64 17.39
C ALA A 62 28.90 8.02 17.41
N TRP A 63 29.28 9.09 16.69
CA TRP A 63 30.64 9.63 16.74
C TRP A 63 30.99 10.08 18.13
N ARG A 64 30.11 10.85 18.80
CA ARG A 64 30.35 11.35 20.14
C ARG A 64 30.51 10.22 21.15
N ILE A 65 29.70 9.20 21.10
CA ILE A 65 29.79 8.02 21.97
C ILE A 65 31.11 7.27 21.68
N GLY A 66 31.47 7.08 20.42
CA GLY A 66 32.71 6.43 20.00
C GLY A 66 33.94 7.20 20.51
N HIS A 67 33.89 8.53 20.46
CA HIS A 67 35.00 9.39 20.90
C HIS A 67 35.06 9.48 22.42
N ASP A 68 33.97 9.91 23.07
CA ASP A 68 33.99 10.29 24.51
C ASP A 68 33.86 9.06 25.44
N VAL A 69 33.16 7.99 25.01
CA VAL A 69 32.92 6.82 25.87
C VAL A 69 33.88 5.68 25.56
N LEU A 70 34.13 5.41 24.26
CA LEU A 70 35.04 4.33 23.85
C LEU A 70 36.50 4.79 23.75
N GLY A 71 36.77 6.09 23.89
CA GLY A 71 38.11 6.66 23.88
C GLY A 71 38.81 6.60 22.51
N ASN A 72 38.09 6.36 21.41
CA ASN A 72 38.69 6.37 20.09
C ASN A 72 38.81 7.79 19.54
N PRO A 73 40.02 8.30 19.24
CA PRO A 73 40.19 9.66 18.73
C PRO A 73 39.58 9.86 17.33
N ALA A 74 39.35 8.79 16.57
CA ALA A 74 38.75 8.83 15.22
C ALA A 74 37.76 7.68 15.00
N PRO A 75 36.56 7.70 15.61
CA PRO A 75 35.59 6.63 15.51
C PRO A 75 34.89 6.66 14.17
N VAL A 76 35.36 5.87 13.20
CA VAL A 76 34.80 5.80 11.83
C VAL A 76 33.63 4.80 11.73
N PHE A 77 33.71 3.71 12.52
CA PHE A 77 32.75 2.61 12.42
C PHE A 77 31.40 2.90 13.09
N ALA A 78 31.39 3.64 14.20
CA ALA A 78 30.17 3.99 14.90
C ALA A 78 29.22 4.87 14.04
N PRO A 79 29.67 6.00 13.44
CA PRO A 79 28.82 6.79 12.54
C PRO A 79 28.37 6.03 11.30
N SER A 80 29.26 5.25 10.67
CA SER A 80 28.94 4.51 9.45
C SER A 80 27.87 3.43 9.71
N ALA A 81 27.99 2.71 10.84
CA ALA A 81 26.99 1.72 11.26
C ALA A 81 25.65 2.38 11.61
N ALA A 82 25.66 3.54 12.26
CA ALA A 82 24.45 4.30 12.59
C ALA A 82 23.69 4.75 11.32
N VAL A 83 24.41 5.30 10.33
CA VAL A 83 23.82 5.70 9.04
C VAL A 83 23.32 4.47 8.29
N GLY A 84 24.10 3.39 8.23
CA GLY A 84 23.73 2.13 7.62
C GLY A 84 22.42 1.58 8.22
N THR A 85 22.26 1.62 9.53
CA THR A 85 21.06 1.20 10.25
C THR A 85 19.83 2.03 9.87
N ILE A 86 19.98 3.37 9.76
CA ILE A 86 18.88 4.24 9.34
C ILE A 86 18.46 3.97 7.89
N VAL A 87 19.43 3.84 6.99
CA VAL A 87 19.17 3.55 5.57
C VAL A 87 18.50 2.18 5.41
N ALA A 88 18.89 1.19 6.22
CA ALA A 88 18.26 -0.12 6.25
C ALA A 88 16.82 -0.08 6.77
N ALA A 89 16.58 0.71 7.83
CA ALA A 89 15.25 0.88 8.41
C ALA A 89 14.25 1.52 7.43
N LEU A 90 14.73 2.28 6.44
CA LEU A 90 13.92 2.82 5.35
C LEU A 90 13.40 1.75 4.39
N GLY A 91 14.10 0.64 4.27
CA GLY A 91 13.73 -0.49 3.42
C GLY A 91 12.65 -1.41 3.99
N GLN A 92 12.05 -1.07 5.13
CA GLN A 92 10.89 -1.78 5.74
C GLN A 92 11.14 -3.24 6.15
N ARG A 93 12.37 -3.64 6.49
CA ARG A 93 12.64 -5.00 7.00
C ARG A 93 13.70 -4.94 8.09
N ALA A 94 13.33 -5.15 9.37
CA ALA A 94 14.26 -5.28 10.49
C ALA A 94 15.29 -6.40 10.26
N HIS A 95 14.87 -7.46 9.59
CA HIS A 95 15.77 -8.51 9.13
C HIS A 95 16.93 -7.97 8.29
N ARG A 96 16.66 -6.95 7.45
CA ARG A 96 17.70 -6.29 6.64
C ARG A 96 18.67 -5.46 7.47
N THR A 97 18.22 -4.89 8.59
CA THR A 97 19.08 -4.18 9.54
C THR A 97 20.02 -5.15 10.26
N ILE A 98 19.52 -6.32 10.68
CA ILE A 98 20.32 -7.39 11.27
C ILE A 98 21.34 -7.91 10.25
N GLU A 99 20.91 -8.19 9.01
CA GLU A 99 21.81 -8.60 7.92
C GLU A 99 22.92 -7.58 7.68
N LEU A 100 22.61 -6.27 7.71
CA LEU A 100 23.62 -5.22 7.55
C LEU A 100 24.63 -5.20 8.70
N LEU A 101 24.17 -5.27 9.95
CA LEU A 101 25.05 -5.31 11.12
C LEU A 101 25.95 -6.55 11.12
N LEU A 102 25.37 -7.71 10.76
CA LEU A 102 26.14 -8.95 10.57
C LEU A 102 27.13 -8.83 9.40
N GLY A 103 26.74 -8.15 8.31
CA GLY A 103 27.63 -7.84 7.18
C GLY A 103 28.82 -6.97 7.59
N VAL A 104 28.59 -5.93 8.42
CA VAL A 104 29.69 -5.09 8.99
C VAL A 104 30.62 -5.95 9.84
N GLY A 105 30.06 -6.69 10.81
CA GLY A 105 30.85 -7.53 11.72
C GLY A 105 31.67 -8.58 10.97
N LEU A 106 31.08 -9.24 10.00
CA LEU A 106 31.76 -10.25 9.17
C LEU A 106 32.81 -9.60 8.27
N GLY A 107 32.51 -8.43 7.71
CA GLY A 107 33.47 -7.62 6.93
C GLY A 107 34.70 -7.27 7.76
N ILE A 108 34.52 -6.80 9.02
CA ILE A 108 35.60 -6.51 9.94
C ILE A 108 36.43 -7.79 10.23
N ALA A 109 35.78 -8.83 10.68
CA ALA A 109 36.46 -10.09 11.10
C ALA A 109 37.25 -10.74 9.94
N THR A 110 36.64 -10.81 8.75
CA THR A 110 37.32 -11.37 7.56
C THR A 110 38.49 -10.52 7.13
N THR A 111 38.32 -9.18 7.17
CA THR A 111 39.36 -8.25 6.78
C THR A 111 40.55 -8.30 7.72
N ASP A 112 40.32 -8.25 9.03
CA ASP A 112 41.38 -8.31 10.03
C ASP A 112 42.16 -9.63 9.95
N PHE A 113 41.45 -10.76 9.77
CA PHE A 113 42.09 -12.04 9.56
C PHE A 113 42.97 -12.06 8.29
N LEU A 114 42.43 -11.58 7.17
CA LEU A 114 43.18 -11.59 5.92
C LEU A 114 44.37 -10.61 5.92
N LEU A 115 44.23 -9.43 6.54
CA LEU A 115 45.33 -8.48 6.70
C LEU A 115 46.43 -9.02 7.59
N THR A 116 46.12 -9.80 8.63
CA THR A 116 47.12 -10.46 9.49
C THR A 116 47.94 -11.47 8.71
N VAL A 117 47.31 -12.21 7.79
CA VAL A 117 47.98 -13.26 6.99
C VAL A 117 48.70 -12.71 5.77
N LEU A 118 48.06 -11.78 5.02
CA LEU A 118 48.53 -11.30 3.72
C LEU A 118 49.31 -9.98 3.81
N GLY A 119 49.21 -9.26 4.93
CA GLY A 119 49.77 -7.91 5.06
C GLY A 119 49.00 -6.86 4.26
N THR A 120 49.64 -5.70 4.03
CA THR A 120 49.04 -4.52 3.36
C THR A 120 49.72 -4.26 2.00
N GLY A 121 48.94 -3.92 0.98
CA GLY A 121 49.40 -3.60 -0.36
C GLY A 121 48.26 -3.58 -1.37
N PHE A 122 48.54 -3.16 -2.62
CA PHE A 122 47.49 -2.95 -3.60
C PHE A 122 46.73 -4.25 -3.98
N TRP A 123 47.44 -5.33 -4.20
CA TRP A 123 46.85 -6.62 -4.56
C TRP A 123 46.24 -7.33 -3.33
N GLN A 124 46.82 -7.15 -2.15
CA GLN A 124 46.28 -7.62 -0.88
C GLN A 124 44.92 -6.99 -0.59
N THR A 125 44.77 -5.67 -0.79
CA THR A 125 43.48 -4.97 -0.68
C THR A 125 42.42 -5.61 -1.58
N GLY A 126 42.77 -5.98 -2.80
CA GLY A 126 41.84 -6.67 -3.71
C GLY A 126 41.39 -8.05 -3.18
N LEU A 127 42.36 -8.86 -2.64
CA LEU A 127 42.05 -10.15 -2.04
C LEU A 127 41.22 -10.05 -0.76
N VAL A 128 41.52 -9.07 0.08
CA VAL A 128 40.79 -8.81 1.31
C VAL A 128 39.33 -8.44 1.03
N VAL A 129 39.10 -7.49 0.12
CA VAL A 129 37.76 -7.07 -0.27
C VAL A 129 37.00 -8.21 -0.95
N GLY A 130 37.65 -8.93 -1.87
CA GLY A 130 37.07 -10.11 -2.52
C GLY A 130 36.72 -11.22 -1.54
N GLY A 131 37.60 -11.49 -0.56
CA GLY A 131 37.40 -12.46 0.50
C GLY A 131 36.22 -12.09 1.42
N ALA A 132 36.12 -10.83 1.84
CA ALA A 132 35.01 -10.35 2.66
C ALA A 132 33.65 -10.46 1.92
N ILE A 133 33.63 -10.11 0.64
CA ILE A 133 32.44 -10.27 -0.21
C ILE A 133 32.08 -11.76 -0.36
N LEU A 134 33.06 -12.62 -0.67
CA LEU A 134 32.84 -14.05 -0.87
C LEU A 134 32.30 -14.70 0.42
N THR A 135 32.89 -14.42 1.56
CA THR A 135 32.46 -14.94 2.85
C THR A 135 31.02 -14.52 3.17
N THR A 136 30.70 -13.27 2.90
CA THR A 136 29.34 -12.74 3.10
C THR A 136 28.33 -13.38 2.14
N LEU A 137 28.69 -13.60 0.89
CA LEU A 137 27.84 -14.28 -0.10
C LEU A 137 27.57 -15.74 0.28
N VAL A 138 28.56 -16.44 0.83
CA VAL A 138 28.43 -17.84 1.26
C VAL A 138 27.50 -17.94 2.48
N LEU A 139 27.60 -17.03 3.45
CA LEU A 139 26.85 -17.09 4.70
C LEU A 139 25.43 -16.50 4.58
N PHE A 140 25.26 -15.43 3.85
CA PHE A 140 23.97 -14.69 3.74
C PHE A 140 23.35 -14.76 2.35
N GLY A 141 23.93 -15.51 1.42
CA GLY A 141 23.43 -15.59 0.06
C GLY A 141 23.55 -14.25 -0.67
N ARG A 142 22.61 -13.99 -1.60
CA ARG A 142 22.61 -12.75 -2.44
C ARG A 142 21.98 -11.53 -1.74
N SER A 143 22.09 -11.39 -0.43
CA SER A 143 21.67 -10.17 0.27
C SER A 143 22.59 -9.01 -0.12
N GLY A 144 22.13 -8.20 -1.11
CA GLY A 144 22.91 -7.06 -1.63
C GLY A 144 23.28 -6.04 -0.55
N ALA A 145 22.50 -5.96 0.53
CA ALA A 145 22.74 -5.04 1.64
C ALA A 145 23.93 -5.51 2.50
N ALA A 146 23.96 -6.77 2.92
CA ALA A 146 25.05 -7.33 3.72
C ALA A 146 26.36 -7.38 2.92
N VAL A 147 26.29 -7.77 1.64
CA VAL A 147 27.45 -7.84 0.74
C VAL A 147 28.06 -6.46 0.48
N GLY A 148 27.21 -5.46 0.19
CA GLY A 148 27.67 -4.08 -0.03
C GLY A 148 28.32 -3.49 1.22
N GLN A 149 27.76 -3.78 2.40
CA GLN A 149 28.28 -3.30 3.67
C GLN A 149 29.60 -3.99 4.03
N ALA A 150 29.72 -5.30 3.89
CA ALA A 150 30.95 -6.05 4.13
C ALA A 150 32.07 -5.59 3.20
N GLY A 151 31.79 -5.42 1.91
CA GLY A 151 32.77 -4.91 0.95
C GLY A 151 33.22 -3.49 1.26
N GLY A 152 32.29 -2.58 1.56
CA GLY A 152 32.62 -1.20 1.96
C GLY A 152 33.46 -1.14 3.24
N THR A 153 33.13 -1.94 4.24
CA THR A 153 33.89 -2.07 5.49
C THR A 153 35.31 -2.61 5.22
N ALA A 154 35.41 -3.63 4.35
CA ALA A 154 36.70 -4.20 3.98
C ALA A 154 37.61 -3.19 3.27
N VAL A 155 37.07 -2.37 2.36
CA VAL A 155 37.82 -1.28 1.71
C VAL A 155 38.33 -0.28 2.73
N LEU A 156 37.45 0.19 3.63
CA LEU A 156 37.83 1.16 4.67
C LEU A 156 38.94 0.62 5.57
N LEU A 157 38.82 -0.63 6.03
CA LEU A 157 39.83 -1.27 6.86
C LEU A 157 41.16 -1.46 6.13
N ALA A 158 41.11 -2.00 4.89
CA ALA A 158 42.33 -2.24 4.13
C ALA A 158 43.10 -0.96 3.79
N THR A 159 42.40 0.19 3.71
CA THR A 159 43.03 1.50 3.43
C THR A 159 43.48 2.23 4.71
N LEU A 160 42.77 2.07 5.84
CA LEU A 160 43.05 2.77 7.09
C LEU A 160 43.91 1.93 8.08
N ALA A 161 43.95 0.60 7.94
CA ALA A 161 44.62 -0.33 8.84
C ALA A 161 46.15 -0.04 9.05
N PRO A 162 46.92 0.47 8.07
CA PRO A 162 48.33 0.73 8.27
C PRO A 162 48.65 1.72 9.42
N ALA A 163 47.68 2.54 9.80
CA ALA A 163 47.84 3.61 10.78
C ALA A 163 47.53 3.22 12.24
N GLN A 164 46.87 2.07 12.50
CA GLN A 164 46.34 1.73 13.83
C GLN A 164 46.38 0.23 14.12
N LYS A 165 47.51 -0.29 14.61
CA LYS A 165 47.71 -1.72 14.85
C LYS A 165 47.04 -2.34 16.09
N ASP A 166 46.50 -1.53 17.03
CA ASP A 166 46.09 -2.03 18.36
C ASP A 166 44.58 -2.03 18.64
N LEU A 167 43.70 -2.04 17.60
CA LEU A 167 42.27 -1.70 17.77
C LEU A 167 41.27 -2.72 17.17
N GLU A 168 41.54 -4.02 17.26
CA GLU A 168 40.61 -5.02 16.70
C GLU A 168 39.25 -5.09 17.43
N TRP A 169 39.26 -5.19 18.74
CA TRP A 169 38.06 -5.23 19.59
C TRP A 169 37.26 -3.92 19.60
N PRO A 170 37.86 -2.75 19.68
CA PRO A 170 37.14 -1.48 19.63
C PRO A 170 36.29 -1.29 18.39
N ARG A 171 36.70 -1.79 17.21
CA ARG A 171 35.99 -1.61 15.94
C ARG A 171 34.62 -2.32 15.90
N ILE A 172 34.55 -3.58 16.40
CA ILE A 172 33.29 -4.33 16.51
C ILE A 172 32.37 -3.67 17.51
N VAL A 173 32.93 -3.21 18.66
CA VAL A 173 32.17 -2.48 19.68
C VAL A 173 31.63 -1.16 19.12
N GLU A 174 32.43 -0.39 18.40
CA GLU A 174 32.00 0.84 17.74
C GLU A 174 30.86 0.60 16.75
N ALA A 175 31.01 -0.41 15.86
CA ALA A 175 29.97 -0.75 14.90
C ALA A 175 28.65 -1.17 15.61
N THR A 176 28.77 -1.92 16.71
CA THR A 176 27.61 -2.32 17.52
C THR A 176 26.95 -1.11 18.19
N VAL A 177 27.75 -0.24 18.81
CA VAL A 177 27.26 1.02 19.41
C VAL A 177 26.58 1.91 18.35
N GLY A 178 27.21 2.07 17.18
CA GLY A 178 26.64 2.81 16.08
C GLY A 178 25.30 2.23 15.62
N GLY A 179 25.22 0.90 15.49
CA GLY A 179 23.99 0.20 15.17
C GLY A 179 22.88 0.43 16.19
N VAL A 180 23.20 0.33 17.49
CA VAL A 180 22.28 0.59 18.59
C VAL A 180 21.82 2.06 18.59
N VAL A 181 22.72 3.01 18.42
CA VAL A 181 22.39 4.45 18.32
C VAL A 181 21.48 4.70 17.11
N GLY A 182 21.81 4.15 15.94
CA GLY A 182 20.97 4.24 14.76
C GLY A 182 19.56 3.70 15.01
N LEU A 183 19.46 2.53 15.65
CA LEU A 183 18.17 1.92 16.00
C LEU A 183 17.36 2.78 16.99
N LEU A 184 18.02 3.35 18.00
CA LEU A 184 17.40 4.26 18.97
C LEU A 184 16.90 5.55 18.29
N VAL A 185 17.69 6.14 17.40
CA VAL A 185 17.29 7.33 16.64
C VAL A 185 16.10 7.02 15.74
N VAL A 186 16.10 5.88 15.07
CA VAL A 186 14.92 5.39 14.29
C VAL A 186 13.70 5.22 15.20
N ALA A 187 13.86 4.56 16.34
CA ALA A 187 12.75 4.28 17.25
C ALA A 187 12.16 5.56 17.89
N LEU A 188 13.00 6.55 18.19
CA LEU A 188 12.59 7.79 18.87
C LEU A 188 12.15 8.90 17.91
N LEU A 189 12.86 9.07 16.79
CA LEU A 189 12.69 10.20 15.88
C LEU A 189 11.88 9.87 14.62
N LEU A 190 11.58 8.60 14.32
CA LEU A 190 10.61 8.28 13.29
C LEU A 190 9.20 8.47 13.88
N PRO A 191 8.55 9.63 13.63
CA PRO A 191 7.14 9.82 14.01
C PRO A 191 6.21 9.14 13.01
N LEU A 192 6.65 8.02 12.43
CA LEU A 192 5.79 7.23 11.55
C LEU A 192 4.70 6.63 12.43
N ASN A 193 3.57 7.36 12.51
CA ASN A 193 2.35 6.74 12.98
C ASN A 193 1.98 5.68 11.95
N PRO A 194 2.22 4.38 12.23
CA PRO A 194 2.00 3.31 11.25
C PRO A 194 0.56 3.34 10.73
N MET A 195 -0.39 3.76 11.56
CA MET A 195 -1.79 3.89 11.17
C MET A 195 -2.01 4.96 10.10
N ARG A 196 -1.26 6.07 10.11
CA ARG A 196 -1.37 7.10 9.06
C ARG A 196 -0.87 6.61 7.70
N ILE A 197 0.16 5.76 7.69
CA ILE A 197 0.68 5.17 6.45
C ILE A 197 -0.34 4.17 5.92
N LEU A 198 -0.84 3.31 6.79
CA LEU A 198 -1.88 2.33 6.45
C LEU A 198 -3.14 3.02 5.89
N ASP A 199 -3.65 4.06 6.56
CA ASP A 199 -4.80 4.83 6.09
C ASP A 199 -4.57 5.49 4.74
N ARG A 200 -3.34 6.00 4.50
CA ARG A 200 -2.98 6.64 3.23
C ARG A 200 -2.97 5.64 2.09
N ASP A 201 -2.40 4.44 2.32
CA ASP A 201 -2.23 3.43 1.27
C ASP A 201 -3.52 2.61 1.08
N ALA A 202 -4.40 2.53 2.09
CA ALA A 202 -5.74 1.99 1.97
C ALA A 202 -6.71 2.91 1.19
N ALA A 203 -6.54 4.24 1.31
CA ALA A 203 -7.48 5.20 0.73
C ALA A 203 -7.74 5.01 -0.79
N PRO A 204 -6.73 4.81 -1.67
CA PRO A 204 -6.96 4.56 -3.10
C PRO A 204 -7.70 3.25 -3.34
N VAL A 205 -7.47 2.21 -2.53
CA VAL A 205 -8.14 0.90 -2.67
C VAL A 205 -9.62 1.04 -2.38
N PHE A 206 -10.01 1.67 -1.25
CA PHE A 206 -11.40 1.92 -0.92
C PHE A 206 -12.11 2.83 -1.93
N ALA A 207 -11.45 3.93 -2.34
CA ALA A 207 -12.02 4.88 -3.30
C ALA A 207 -12.22 4.23 -4.67
N GLY A 208 -11.25 3.45 -5.15
CA GLY A 208 -11.34 2.70 -6.39
C GLY A 208 -12.46 1.67 -6.35
N LEU A 209 -12.53 0.86 -5.29
CA LEU A 209 -13.59 -0.13 -5.11
C LEU A 209 -15.00 0.51 -5.11
N ALA A 210 -15.19 1.58 -4.33
CA ALA A 210 -16.46 2.28 -4.27
C ALA A 210 -16.83 2.92 -5.61
N HIS A 211 -15.84 3.49 -6.34
CA HIS A 211 -16.05 4.06 -7.66
C HIS A 211 -16.52 2.99 -8.66
N GLU A 212 -15.82 1.87 -8.74
CA GLU A 212 -16.14 0.83 -9.70
C GLU A 212 -17.48 0.13 -9.39
N LEU A 213 -17.83 -0.03 -8.12
CA LEU A 213 -19.17 -0.51 -7.76
C LEU A 213 -20.27 0.47 -8.19
N ARG A 214 -20.05 1.79 -8.11
CA ARG A 214 -21.00 2.78 -8.64
C ARG A 214 -21.10 2.70 -10.17
N GLU A 215 -19.99 2.45 -10.85
CA GLU A 215 -19.97 2.23 -12.29
C GLU A 215 -20.77 0.96 -12.68
N VAL A 216 -20.65 -0.11 -11.89
CA VAL A 216 -21.49 -1.31 -12.07
C VAL A 216 -22.97 -0.99 -11.84
N ALA A 217 -23.31 -0.27 -10.77
CA ALA A 217 -24.69 0.14 -10.51
C ALA A 217 -25.28 0.98 -11.66
N ALA A 218 -24.50 1.94 -12.16
CA ALA A 218 -24.89 2.77 -13.29
C ALA A 218 -25.03 1.97 -14.61
N SER A 219 -24.16 0.96 -14.80
CA SER A 219 -24.28 0.05 -15.97
C SER A 219 -25.61 -0.72 -15.97
N LEU A 220 -26.03 -1.20 -14.79
CA LEU A 220 -27.33 -1.88 -14.63
C LEU A 220 -28.50 -0.92 -14.85
N THR A 221 -28.41 0.33 -14.38
CA THR A 221 -29.45 1.36 -14.56
C THR A 221 -29.64 1.76 -16.03
N HIS A 222 -28.53 1.91 -16.76
CA HIS A 222 -28.52 2.38 -18.14
C HIS A 222 -28.44 1.26 -19.17
N HIS A 223 -28.46 0.00 -18.76
CA HIS A 223 -28.30 -1.18 -19.62
C HIS A 223 -27.02 -1.11 -20.48
N ASP A 224 -25.92 -0.53 -19.92
CA ASP A 224 -24.64 -0.35 -20.59
C ASP A 224 -23.65 -1.47 -20.19
N ARG A 225 -23.62 -2.53 -21.04
CA ARG A 225 -22.70 -3.66 -20.85
C ARG A 225 -21.23 -3.25 -20.89
N GLU A 226 -20.85 -2.32 -21.77
CA GLU A 226 -19.44 -1.91 -21.89
C GLU A 226 -18.95 -1.24 -20.62
N ARG A 227 -19.80 -0.45 -19.97
CA ARG A 227 -19.52 0.17 -18.67
C ARG A 227 -19.26 -0.88 -17.60
N ALA A 228 -20.06 -1.95 -17.54
CA ALA A 228 -19.85 -3.06 -16.61
C ALA A 228 -18.50 -3.78 -16.88
N VAL A 229 -18.14 -3.99 -18.15
CA VAL A 229 -16.87 -4.61 -18.54
C VAL A 229 -15.67 -3.71 -18.19
N ARG A 230 -15.79 -2.40 -18.39
CA ARG A 230 -14.75 -1.44 -17.97
C ARG A 230 -14.55 -1.47 -16.46
N ALA A 231 -15.62 -1.43 -15.68
CA ALA A 231 -15.56 -1.54 -14.21
C ALA A 231 -14.92 -2.86 -13.76
N LEU A 232 -15.27 -3.99 -14.39
CA LEU A 232 -14.61 -5.27 -14.10
C LEU A 232 -13.11 -5.25 -14.39
N THR A 233 -12.70 -4.61 -15.49
CA THR A 233 -11.28 -4.49 -15.86
C THR A 233 -10.54 -3.61 -14.85
N ALA A 234 -11.13 -2.52 -14.41
CA ALA A 234 -10.58 -1.64 -13.39
C ALA A 234 -10.45 -2.36 -12.03
N LEU A 235 -11.47 -3.12 -11.59
CA LEU A 235 -11.39 -3.94 -10.38
C LEU A 235 -10.29 -5.01 -10.45
N ARG A 236 -9.99 -5.55 -11.63
CA ARG A 236 -8.89 -6.50 -11.82
C ARG A 236 -7.52 -5.83 -11.76
N SER A 237 -7.43 -4.59 -12.17
CA SER A 237 -6.18 -3.81 -12.17
C SER A 237 -5.80 -3.23 -10.80
N MET A 238 -6.58 -3.45 -9.74
CA MET A 238 -6.29 -2.97 -8.37
C MET A 238 -5.14 -3.73 -7.67
N GLY A 239 -4.54 -4.76 -8.30
CA GLY A 239 -3.45 -5.54 -7.72
C GLY A 239 -2.28 -4.71 -7.18
N PRO A 240 -1.72 -3.74 -7.94
CA PRO A 240 -0.62 -2.90 -7.47
C PRO A 240 -0.96 -2.03 -6.25
N ASP A 241 -2.21 -1.60 -6.09
CA ASP A 241 -2.66 -0.81 -4.93
C ASP A 241 -2.78 -1.70 -3.69
N LEU A 242 -3.30 -2.92 -3.84
CA LEU A 242 -3.33 -3.93 -2.79
C LEU A 242 -1.93 -4.35 -2.35
N GLU A 243 -1.02 -4.56 -3.29
CA GLU A 243 0.37 -4.91 -2.97
C GLU A 243 1.05 -3.81 -2.16
N ARG A 244 0.83 -2.53 -2.50
CA ARG A 244 1.33 -1.40 -1.70
C ARG A 244 0.75 -1.39 -0.28
N LEU A 245 -0.55 -1.68 -0.14
CA LEU A 245 -1.19 -1.79 1.17
C LEU A 245 -0.62 -2.93 2.00
N HIS A 246 -0.35 -4.10 1.39
CA HIS A 246 0.32 -5.22 2.07
C HIS A 246 1.74 -4.89 2.52
N GLN A 247 2.51 -4.22 1.67
CA GLN A 247 3.86 -3.79 2.02
C GLN A 247 3.83 -2.79 3.19
N ALA A 248 2.87 -1.85 3.19
CA ALA A 248 2.67 -0.92 4.29
C ALA A 248 2.27 -1.65 5.59
N LEU A 249 1.40 -2.67 5.50
CA LEU A 249 0.96 -3.47 6.65
C LEU A 249 2.13 -4.26 7.23
N SER A 250 2.90 -4.97 6.40
CA SER A 250 4.08 -5.71 6.84
C SER A 250 5.09 -4.81 7.53
N GLY A 251 5.33 -3.61 6.99
CA GLY A 251 6.20 -2.61 7.63
C GLY A 251 5.64 -2.10 8.97
N ALA A 252 4.31 -1.94 9.09
CA ALA A 252 3.67 -1.53 10.34
C ALA A 252 3.76 -2.62 11.41
N GLU A 253 3.54 -3.88 11.06
CA GLU A 253 3.68 -5.05 11.93
C GLU A 253 5.10 -5.19 12.46
N GLU A 254 6.10 -4.99 11.60
CA GLU A 254 7.50 -5.03 11.96
C GLU A 254 7.88 -3.91 12.95
N VAL A 255 7.46 -2.67 12.67
CA VAL A 255 7.70 -1.52 13.57
C VAL A 255 7.11 -1.75 14.96
N VAL A 256 5.92 -2.33 15.03
CA VAL A 256 5.24 -2.59 16.31
C VAL A 256 5.87 -3.78 17.05
N SER A 257 6.43 -4.76 16.35
CA SER A 257 7.10 -5.91 16.97
C SER A 257 8.43 -5.54 17.61
N LEU A 258 9.17 -4.57 17.02
CA LEU A 258 10.51 -4.19 17.44
C LEU A 258 10.55 -3.03 18.45
N ALA A 259 9.50 -2.20 18.53
CA ALA A 259 9.47 -1.04 19.40
C ALA A 259 8.58 -1.27 20.63
N PRO A 260 9.14 -1.57 21.85
CA PRO A 260 8.38 -1.80 23.07
C PRO A 260 7.42 -0.63 23.41
N ALA A 261 7.84 0.61 23.16
CA ALA A 261 7.03 1.80 23.37
C ALA A 261 5.74 1.85 22.51
N ARG A 262 5.62 0.98 21.49
CA ARG A 262 4.50 0.92 20.56
C ARG A 262 3.63 -0.33 20.70
N TRP A 263 3.87 -1.19 21.66
CA TRP A 263 3.07 -2.38 21.92
C TRP A 263 1.59 -2.06 22.16
N LEU A 264 1.28 -0.88 22.67
CA LEU A 264 -0.10 -0.42 22.81
C LEU A 264 -0.85 -0.32 21.46
N ARG A 265 -0.13 -0.15 20.35
CA ARG A 265 -0.70 -0.10 18.98
C ARG A 265 -0.70 -1.45 18.25
N ARG A 266 -0.16 -2.49 18.85
CA ARG A 266 -0.12 -3.83 18.24
C ARG A 266 -1.52 -4.33 17.89
N ARG A 267 -2.46 -4.16 18.80
CA ARG A 267 -3.86 -4.53 18.57
C ARG A 267 -4.51 -3.75 17.42
N ASP A 268 -4.14 -2.50 17.24
CA ASP A 268 -4.68 -1.67 16.15
C ASP A 268 -4.15 -2.15 14.80
N VAL A 269 -2.86 -2.47 14.70
CA VAL A 269 -2.24 -3.02 13.48
C VAL A 269 -2.79 -4.42 13.16
N GLU A 270 -2.95 -5.29 14.15
CA GLU A 270 -3.57 -6.62 13.99
C GLU A 270 -5.01 -6.52 13.48
N ARG A 271 -5.82 -5.60 14.03
CA ARG A 271 -7.19 -5.31 13.55
C ARG A 271 -7.19 -4.79 12.12
N PHE A 272 -6.26 -3.89 11.81
CA PHE A 272 -6.11 -3.38 10.45
C PHE A 272 -5.74 -4.49 9.46
N GLY A 273 -4.84 -5.40 9.84
CA GLY A 273 -4.49 -6.58 9.05
C GLY A 273 -5.68 -7.51 8.80
N GLN A 274 -6.54 -7.71 9.80
CA GLN A 274 -7.79 -8.47 9.62
C GLN A 274 -8.74 -7.75 8.65
N ALA A 275 -8.89 -6.44 8.78
CA ALA A 275 -9.72 -5.63 7.87
C ALA A 275 -9.19 -5.65 6.43
N THR A 276 -7.87 -5.64 6.24
CA THR A 276 -7.25 -5.74 4.91
C THR A 276 -7.59 -7.07 4.23
N ARG A 277 -7.51 -8.20 4.93
CA ARG A 277 -7.91 -9.51 4.39
C ARG A 277 -9.39 -9.56 4.01
N LEU A 278 -10.26 -8.92 4.79
CA LEU A 278 -11.68 -8.81 4.45
C LEU A 278 -11.90 -7.90 3.22
N LEU A 279 -11.14 -6.81 3.11
CA LEU A 279 -11.19 -5.92 1.94
C LEU A 279 -10.83 -6.65 0.65
N GLU A 280 -9.83 -7.52 0.66
CA GLU A 280 -9.48 -8.36 -0.50
C GLU A 280 -10.63 -9.26 -0.93
N ARG A 281 -11.28 -9.89 0.01
CA ARG A 281 -12.45 -10.73 -0.24
C ARG A 281 -13.61 -9.92 -0.80
N ILE A 282 -13.86 -8.72 -0.27
CA ILE A 282 -14.87 -7.79 -0.77
C ILE A 282 -14.57 -7.41 -2.24
N ILE A 283 -13.30 -7.13 -2.58
CA ILE A 283 -12.87 -6.85 -3.96
C ILE A 283 -13.14 -8.06 -4.85
N GLU A 284 -12.82 -9.27 -4.42
CA GLU A 284 -13.06 -10.48 -5.20
C GLU A 284 -14.55 -10.71 -5.45
N HIS A 285 -15.41 -10.55 -4.44
CA HIS A 285 -16.85 -10.62 -4.61
C HIS A 285 -17.39 -9.50 -5.51
N SER A 286 -16.80 -8.30 -5.43
CA SER A 286 -17.14 -7.16 -6.31
C SER A 286 -16.78 -7.43 -7.78
N ARG A 287 -15.66 -8.12 -8.03
CA ARG A 287 -15.33 -8.63 -9.38
C ARG A 287 -16.38 -9.62 -9.86
N GLY A 288 -16.88 -10.47 -8.95
CA GLY A 288 -18.00 -11.37 -9.21
C GLY A 288 -19.29 -10.62 -9.58
N VAL A 289 -19.64 -9.59 -8.81
CA VAL A 289 -20.78 -8.69 -9.08
C VAL A 289 -20.65 -8.06 -10.45
N ALA A 290 -19.52 -7.43 -10.78
CA ALA A 290 -19.28 -6.76 -12.04
C ALA A 290 -19.35 -7.73 -13.24
N ARG A 291 -18.74 -8.92 -13.12
CA ARG A 291 -18.77 -9.95 -14.17
C ARG A 291 -20.19 -10.40 -14.47
N ARG A 292 -20.96 -10.70 -13.44
CA ARG A 292 -22.33 -11.22 -13.62
C ARG A 292 -23.29 -10.14 -14.07
N SER A 293 -23.09 -8.90 -13.63
CA SER A 293 -23.83 -7.75 -14.18
C SER A 293 -23.57 -7.58 -15.67
N ALA A 294 -22.31 -7.70 -16.12
CA ALA A 294 -21.98 -7.65 -17.55
C ALA A 294 -22.63 -8.80 -18.34
N MET A 295 -22.74 -9.99 -17.75
CA MET A 295 -23.41 -11.15 -18.37
C MET A 295 -24.92 -10.97 -18.41
N ALA A 296 -25.56 -10.52 -17.31
CA ALA A 296 -26.99 -10.21 -17.30
C ALA A 296 -27.36 -9.21 -18.41
N LEU A 297 -26.54 -8.15 -18.58
CA LEU A 297 -26.75 -7.18 -19.65
C LEU A 297 -26.48 -7.76 -21.06
N GLN A 298 -25.51 -8.66 -21.21
CA GLN A 298 -25.20 -9.33 -22.46
C GLN A 298 -26.35 -10.21 -22.94
N TYR A 299 -26.98 -10.94 -22.04
CA TYR A 299 -28.09 -11.86 -22.34
C TYR A 299 -29.45 -11.18 -22.21
N GLN A 300 -29.48 -9.84 -22.03
CA GLN A 300 -30.68 -9.03 -21.89
C GLN A 300 -31.66 -9.56 -20.82
N GLU A 301 -31.10 -10.08 -19.72
CA GLU A 301 -31.86 -10.52 -18.57
C GLU A 301 -32.66 -9.38 -17.94
N ARG A 302 -33.73 -9.76 -17.25
CA ARG A 302 -34.53 -8.82 -16.48
C ARG A 302 -33.73 -8.28 -15.30
N VAL A 303 -33.43 -6.98 -15.28
CA VAL A 303 -32.71 -6.26 -14.23
C VAL A 303 -33.65 -5.25 -13.56
N PRO A 304 -34.26 -5.60 -12.40
CA PRO A 304 -35.05 -4.64 -11.64
C PRO A 304 -34.17 -3.47 -11.15
N PRO A 305 -34.71 -2.23 -11.08
CA PRO A 305 -33.93 -1.06 -10.61
C PRO A 305 -33.40 -1.23 -9.19
N GLU A 306 -34.03 -2.06 -8.38
CA GLU A 306 -33.58 -2.41 -7.04
C GLU A 306 -32.22 -3.13 -7.03
N LEU A 307 -31.89 -3.88 -8.11
CA LEU A 307 -30.59 -4.54 -8.24
C LEU A 307 -29.47 -3.50 -8.41
N ALA A 308 -29.66 -2.51 -9.27
CA ALA A 308 -28.74 -1.39 -9.42
C ALA A 308 -28.60 -0.59 -8.11
N THR A 309 -29.74 -0.32 -7.44
CA THR A 309 -29.77 0.37 -6.14
C THR A 309 -28.97 -0.40 -5.09
N SER A 310 -29.07 -1.75 -5.07
CA SER A 310 -28.37 -2.57 -4.09
C SER A 310 -26.85 -2.48 -4.26
N VAL A 311 -26.34 -2.49 -5.50
CA VAL A 311 -24.92 -2.36 -5.80
C VAL A 311 -24.42 -0.94 -5.46
N GLY A 312 -25.20 0.09 -5.77
CA GLY A 312 -24.86 1.48 -5.42
C GLY A 312 -24.76 1.70 -3.92
N ARG A 313 -25.69 1.14 -3.12
CA ARG A 313 -25.63 1.23 -1.65
C ARG A 313 -24.48 0.43 -1.06
N LEU A 314 -24.07 -0.67 -1.68
CA LEU A 314 -22.86 -1.40 -1.28
C LEU A 314 -21.61 -0.52 -1.49
N ALA A 315 -21.54 0.23 -2.59
CA ALA A 315 -20.47 1.20 -2.83
C ALA A 315 -20.41 2.29 -1.76
N ASP A 316 -21.57 2.81 -1.35
CA ASP A 316 -21.67 3.81 -0.29
C ASP A 316 -21.25 3.23 1.08
N ALA A 317 -21.58 1.98 1.36
CA ALA A 317 -21.13 1.29 2.56
C ALA A 317 -19.60 1.13 2.61
N VAL A 318 -18.96 0.82 1.48
CA VAL A 318 -17.49 0.77 1.36
C VAL A 318 -16.86 2.12 1.67
N GLU A 319 -17.40 3.21 1.13
CA GLU A 319 -16.88 4.57 1.39
C GLU A 319 -17.11 5.00 2.86
N LEU A 320 -18.27 4.66 3.44
CA LEU A 320 -18.55 4.92 4.86
C LEU A 320 -17.60 4.19 5.78
N LEU A 321 -17.29 2.91 5.51
CA LEU A 321 -16.32 2.14 6.29
C LEU A 321 -14.97 2.85 6.34
N ARG A 322 -14.48 3.34 5.19
CA ARG A 322 -13.23 4.10 5.11
C ARG A 322 -13.27 5.35 5.99
N VAL A 323 -14.36 6.12 5.90
CA VAL A 323 -14.51 7.39 6.63
C VAL A 323 -14.61 7.17 8.14
N GLU A 324 -15.42 6.20 8.58
CA GLU A 324 -15.64 5.89 9.99
C GLU A 324 -14.37 5.30 10.62
N HIS A 325 -13.71 4.37 9.91
CA HIS A 325 -12.46 3.77 10.38
C HIS A 325 -11.34 4.80 10.57
N ARG A 326 -11.14 5.67 9.57
CA ARG A 326 -10.16 6.77 9.66
C ARG A 326 -10.44 7.74 10.80
N ALA A 327 -11.72 7.99 11.09
CA ALA A 327 -12.13 8.90 12.16
C ALA A 327 -12.15 8.25 13.56
N GLY A 328 -11.86 6.94 13.66
CA GLY A 328 -12.00 6.17 14.91
C GLY A 328 -13.43 6.18 15.45
N ARG A 329 -14.43 6.35 14.57
CA ARG A 329 -15.85 6.43 14.94
C ARG A 329 -16.50 5.04 14.94
N PRO A 330 -17.59 4.86 15.71
CA PRO A 330 -18.40 3.66 15.59
C PRO A 330 -18.86 3.43 14.15
N THR A 331 -18.86 2.19 13.70
CA THR A 331 -19.16 1.79 12.31
C THR A 331 -20.66 1.58 12.06
N GLU A 332 -21.50 2.25 12.82
CA GLU A 332 -22.96 2.07 12.80
C GLU A 332 -23.60 2.52 11.48
N LYS A 333 -23.09 3.62 10.88
CA LYS A 333 -23.59 4.09 9.58
C LYS A 333 -23.21 3.10 8.48
N THR A 334 -22.00 2.55 8.52
CA THR A 334 -21.57 1.48 7.58
C THR A 334 -22.49 0.28 7.71
N ARG A 335 -22.78 -0.21 8.91
CA ARG A 335 -23.68 -1.36 9.14
C ARG A 335 -25.07 -1.11 8.56
N ARG A 336 -25.65 0.06 8.80
CA ARG A 336 -26.96 0.45 8.23
C ARG A 336 -26.91 0.46 6.70
N ALA A 337 -25.89 1.08 6.10
CA ALA A 337 -25.75 1.12 4.65
C ALA A 337 -25.61 -0.27 4.03
N VAL A 338 -24.88 -1.19 4.69
CA VAL A 338 -24.81 -2.61 4.27
C VAL A 338 -26.17 -3.28 4.33
N CYS A 339 -26.91 -3.11 5.44
CA CYS A 339 -28.26 -3.67 5.57
C CYS A 339 -29.21 -3.11 4.51
N ASP A 340 -29.11 -1.82 4.18
CA ASP A 340 -29.90 -1.16 3.14
C ASP A 340 -29.56 -1.69 1.74
N ALA A 341 -28.28 -2.00 1.47
CA ALA A 341 -27.86 -2.64 0.22
C ALA A 341 -28.47 -4.05 0.08
N VAL A 342 -28.39 -4.85 1.15
CA VAL A 342 -28.94 -6.21 1.18
C VAL A 342 -30.48 -6.20 1.14
N HIS A 343 -31.12 -5.26 1.80
CA HIS A 343 -32.58 -5.06 1.72
C HIS A 343 -33.02 -4.78 0.27
N ALA A 344 -32.31 -3.88 -0.45
CA ALA A 344 -32.58 -3.61 -1.85
C ALA A 344 -32.38 -4.86 -2.74
N ALA A 345 -31.34 -5.67 -2.45
CA ALA A 345 -31.12 -6.95 -3.13
C ALA A 345 -32.27 -7.95 -2.89
N GLY A 346 -32.81 -8.02 -1.66
CA GLY A 346 -33.98 -8.83 -1.33
C GLY A 346 -35.24 -8.38 -2.09
N ARG A 347 -35.44 -7.09 -2.28
CA ARG A 347 -36.50 -6.52 -3.12
C ARG A 347 -36.34 -6.90 -4.58
N ALA A 348 -35.10 -6.73 -5.13
CA ALA A 348 -34.80 -7.09 -6.51
C ALA A 348 -35.15 -8.58 -6.79
N ARG A 349 -34.73 -9.47 -5.89
CA ARG A 349 -35.04 -10.89 -5.96
C ARG A 349 -36.53 -11.15 -6.02
N ARG A 350 -37.32 -10.47 -5.21
CA ARG A 350 -38.79 -10.65 -5.15
C ARG A 350 -39.49 -10.11 -6.37
N LEU A 351 -38.98 -9.04 -7.01
CA LEU A 351 -39.49 -8.48 -8.24
C LEU A 351 -39.19 -9.35 -9.46
N GLY A 352 -38.32 -10.34 -9.30
CA GLY A 352 -37.91 -11.29 -10.34
C GLY A 352 -36.62 -10.85 -11.00
N VAL A 353 -35.60 -11.68 -10.84
CA VAL A 353 -34.30 -11.60 -11.53
C VAL A 353 -34.09 -12.96 -12.22
N ASP A 354 -33.33 -12.93 -13.29
CA ASP A 354 -32.95 -14.17 -13.99
C ASP A 354 -31.62 -14.70 -13.41
N GLU A 355 -31.00 -15.68 -14.06
CA GLU A 355 -29.88 -16.47 -13.55
C GLU A 355 -28.68 -15.61 -13.11
N PHE A 356 -28.22 -14.70 -13.99
CA PHE A 356 -27.06 -13.84 -13.65
C PHE A 356 -27.42 -12.77 -12.64
N GLY A 357 -28.66 -12.27 -12.65
CA GLY A 357 -29.18 -11.36 -11.65
C GLY A 357 -29.19 -12.00 -10.25
N GLU A 358 -29.61 -13.27 -10.12
CA GLU A 358 -29.55 -14.02 -8.85
C GLU A 358 -28.10 -14.24 -8.39
N ALA A 359 -27.20 -14.49 -9.35
CA ALA A 359 -25.79 -14.62 -9.04
C ALA A 359 -25.13 -13.28 -8.59
N VAL A 360 -25.59 -12.13 -9.11
CA VAL A 360 -25.19 -10.80 -8.60
C VAL A 360 -25.61 -10.65 -7.13
N ILE A 361 -26.87 -10.98 -6.79
CA ILE A 361 -27.39 -10.92 -5.43
C ILE A 361 -26.58 -11.80 -4.48
N THR A 362 -26.22 -13.00 -4.90
CA THR A 362 -25.41 -13.93 -4.11
C THR A 362 -24.03 -13.35 -3.79
N GLN A 363 -23.32 -12.84 -4.79
CA GLN A 363 -22.01 -12.21 -4.61
C GLN A 363 -22.10 -10.95 -3.73
N LEU A 364 -23.12 -10.13 -3.94
CA LEU A 364 -23.35 -8.93 -3.14
C LEU A 364 -23.59 -9.29 -1.66
N ARG A 365 -24.40 -10.30 -1.37
CA ARG A 365 -24.66 -10.75 0.02
C ARG A 365 -23.38 -11.25 0.70
N THR A 366 -22.52 -11.95 -0.03
CA THR A 366 -21.22 -12.40 0.51
C THR A 366 -20.30 -11.21 0.79
N ALA A 367 -20.20 -10.26 -0.15
CA ALA A 367 -19.46 -9.02 0.07
C ALA A 367 -20.00 -8.22 1.25
N ALA A 368 -21.32 -8.14 1.41
CA ALA A 368 -21.99 -7.48 2.53
C ALA A 368 -21.65 -8.14 3.88
N SER A 369 -21.64 -9.50 3.94
CA SER A 369 -21.21 -10.21 5.14
C SER A 369 -19.77 -9.90 5.52
N ASP A 370 -18.84 -9.90 4.55
CA ASP A 370 -17.45 -9.54 4.80
C ASP A 370 -17.29 -8.07 5.20
N LEU A 371 -18.11 -7.17 4.66
CA LEU A 371 -18.10 -5.76 5.03
C LEU A 371 -18.62 -5.56 6.48
N LEU A 372 -19.65 -6.29 6.91
CA LEU A 372 -20.10 -6.30 8.33
C LEU A 372 -19.00 -6.85 9.25
N ARG A 373 -18.28 -7.90 8.83
CA ARG A 373 -17.15 -8.43 9.60
C ARG A 373 -16.02 -7.41 9.72
N ALA A 374 -15.77 -6.62 8.68
CA ALA A 374 -14.80 -5.52 8.73
C ALA A 374 -15.21 -4.41 9.72
N THR A 375 -16.49 -4.30 10.09
CA THR A 375 -16.97 -3.42 11.19
C THR A 375 -16.76 -4.00 12.58
N GLY A 376 -16.27 -5.24 12.71
CA GLY A 376 -16.03 -5.93 13.97
C GLY A 376 -17.13 -6.92 14.37
N CYS A 377 -18.12 -7.18 13.51
CA CYS A 377 -19.08 -8.27 13.72
C CYS A 377 -18.40 -9.64 13.60
N ASP A 378 -18.82 -10.59 14.42
CA ASP A 378 -18.44 -11.99 14.19
C ASP A 378 -19.12 -12.57 12.94
N ALA A 379 -18.60 -13.69 12.43
CA ALA A 379 -19.09 -14.27 11.17
C ALA A 379 -20.55 -14.72 11.23
N THR A 380 -21.00 -15.23 12.36
CA THR A 380 -22.38 -15.74 12.54
C THR A 380 -23.36 -14.57 12.57
N ALA A 381 -23.08 -13.56 13.40
CA ALA A 381 -23.90 -12.36 13.51
C ALA A 381 -23.97 -11.61 12.16
N ALA A 382 -22.86 -11.46 11.44
CA ALA A 382 -22.83 -10.84 10.11
C ALA A 382 -23.72 -11.58 9.09
N ASN A 383 -23.67 -12.91 9.06
CA ASN A 383 -24.50 -13.74 8.18
C ASN A 383 -25.97 -13.66 8.54
N ASP A 384 -26.30 -13.65 9.83
CA ASP A 384 -27.69 -13.53 10.30
C ASP A 384 -28.27 -12.16 9.99
N GLU A 385 -27.51 -11.09 10.17
CA GLU A 385 -27.90 -9.73 9.82
C GLU A 385 -28.18 -9.57 8.31
N VAL A 386 -27.30 -10.12 7.46
CA VAL A 386 -27.50 -10.18 6.02
C VAL A 386 -28.75 -10.96 5.65
N ARG A 387 -28.99 -12.12 6.26
CA ARG A 387 -30.18 -12.94 6.00
C ARG A 387 -31.46 -12.20 6.37
N GLN A 388 -31.51 -11.60 7.55
CA GLN A 388 -32.66 -10.84 8.03
C GLN A 388 -32.95 -9.61 7.16
N ALA A 389 -31.91 -8.86 6.75
CA ALA A 389 -32.06 -7.71 5.86
C ALA A 389 -32.62 -8.10 4.51
N ALA A 390 -32.15 -9.21 3.92
CA ALA A 390 -32.66 -9.75 2.67
C ALA A 390 -34.13 -10.20 2.76
N GLN A 391 -34.52 -10.86 3.87
CA GLN A 391 -35.89 -11.29 4.12
C GLN A 391 -36.83 -10.09 4.24
N ARG A 392 -36.48 -9.09 5.06
CA ARG A 392 -37.26 -7.84 5.20
C ARG A 392 -37.46 -7.13 3.86
N GLY A 393 -36.42 -7.12 2.99
CA GLY A 393 -36.53 -6.57 1.64
C GLY A 393 -37.52 -7.32 0.78
N ALA A 394 -37.51 -8.65 0.80
CA ALA A 394 -38.46 -9.47 0.07
C ALA A 394 -39.92 -9.32 0.57
N GLU A 395 -40.11 -9.17 1.89
CA GLU A 395 -41.42 -8.99 2.51
C GLU A 395 -42.02 -7.61 2.23
N SER A 396 -41.20 -6.55 2.17
CA SER A 396 -41.67 -5.20 1.86
C SER A 396 -42.36 -5.11 0.49
N VAL A 397 -41.95 -5.88 -0.49
CA VAL A 397 -42.60 -5.97 -1.80
C VAL A 397 -43.98 -6.66 -1.71
N ARG A 398 -44.11 -7.68 -0.82
CA ARG A 398 -45.41 -8.36 -0.59
C ARG A 398 -46.42 -7.41 0.06
N ALA A 399 -45.99 -6.61 1.01
CA ALA A 399 -46.87 -5.67 1.72
C ALA A 399 -47.39 -4.55 0.79
N GLY A 400 -46.56 -4.04 -0.13
CA GLY A 400 -46.93 -3.02 -1.10
C GLY A 400 -47.84 -3.49 -2.22
N ASN A 401 -47.97 -4.81 -2.44
CA ASN A 401 -48.76 -5.41 -3.50
C ASN A 401 -50.09 -6.05 -3.02
N LYS A 402 -50.47 -5.82 -1.72
CA LYS A 402 -51.85 -6.20 -1.25
C LYS A 402 -52.83 -5.19 -1.84
N PRO A 403 -53.83 -5.61 -2.62
CA PRO A 403 -54.92 -4.71 -3.06
C PRO A 403 -55.62 -4.16 -1.83
N ARG A 404 -55.81 -2.84 -1.81
CA ARG A 404 -56.70 -2.16 -0.85
C ARG A 404 -58.15 -2.55 -1.07
#